data_38ae933ecf2a7d0d2ea492403e6ca7f1
#
_entry.id   38ae933ecf2a7d0d2ea492403e6ca7f1
#
_cell.length_a   1.000
_cell.length_b   1.000
_cell.length_c   1.000
_cell.angle_alpha   90.00
_cell.angle_beta   90.00
_cell.angle_gamma   90.00
#
_symmetry.space_group_name_H-M   'P 1'
#
loop_
_entity.id
_entity.type
_entity.pdbx_description
1 polymer ?
#
loop_
_entity_poly.entity_id
_entity_poly.type
_entity_poly.pdbx_seq_one_letter_code
_entity_poly.pdbx_strand_id
1 'polypeptide(L)'
;MKAASFDYAKPSTLAEAISLKQEHGDSARFLAGGQSLLPAMNMRVGRFCMLIDINGIEELEGISEDQGTVRIGALTRTQAVGKSEIVASCTPLLAKCVEHISHPAIRELGTFGGSVVQADPAAEWPAACLALDAKMIAVGPAGERAIDAGSFYKGYFETALAEDELLACIEFPVQPDGVRAVALEQVRRRGDFAIVGVLAQAIPGPDGKLQEPRFAFFGLADRPVRLAEVERHLE
;
A
#
# COMPACT_ATOMS: atom_id res chain seq x y z
N MET A 1 -15.94 21.50 -2.89
CA MET A 1 -16.47 21.48 -4.28
C MET A 1 -17.17 20.15 -4.49
N LYS A 2 -17.97 20.02 -5.55
CA LYS A 2 -18.70 18.79 -5.88
C LYS A 2 -18.04 18.12 -7.09
N ALA A 3 -17.89 16.80 -7.07
CA ALA A 3 -17.43 16.01 -8.21
C ALA A 3 -18.32 16.24 -9.45
N ALA A 4 -17.75 16.03 -10.64
CA ALA A 4 -18.57 15.88 -11.85
C ALA A 4 -19.49 14.66 -11.70
N SER A 5 -20.55 14.57 -12.52
CA SER A 5 -21.39 13.38 -12.55
C SER A 5 -20.58 12.16 -13.02
N PHE A 6 -20.86 11.02 -12.44
CA PHE A 6 -20.26 9.73 -12.81
C PHE A 6 -21.32 8.63 -12.63
N ASP A 7 -21.13 7.54 -13.34
CA ASP A 7 -21.89 6.32 -13.16
C ASP A 7 -21.23 5.46 -12.07
N TYR A 8 -22.01 4.56 -11.47
CA TYR A 8 -21.57 3.75 -10.34
C TYR A 8 -22.02 2.31 -10.52
N ALA A 9 -21.07 1.38 -10.35
CA ALA A 9 -21.32 -0.05 -10.29
C ALA A 9 -20.68 -0.66 -9.04
N LYS A 10 -21.33 -1.68 -8.48
CA LYS A 10 -20.82 -2.41 -7.32
C LYS A 10 -20.83 -3.91 -7.60
N PRO A 11 -19.80 -4.43 -8.29
CA PRO A 11 -19.65 -5.84 -8.55
C PRO A 11 -19.49 -6.64 -7.25
N SER A 12 -19.86 -7.91 -7.29
CA SER A 12 -19.76 -8.84 -6.17
C SER A 12 -18.56 -9.80 -6.30
N THR A 13 -17.91 -9.82 -7.47
CA THR A 13 -16.77 -10.70 -7.76
C THR A 13 -15.64 -9.94 -8.46
N LEU A 14 -14.41 -10.46 -8.34
CA LEU A 14 -13.25 -9.95 -9.09
C LEU A 14 -13.49 -9.99 -10.61
N ALA A 15 -14.06 -11.08 -11.12
CA ALA A 15 -14.30 -11.23 -12.54
C ALA A 15 -15.26 -10.15 -13.09
N GLU A 16 -16.34 -9.84 -12.36
CA GLU A 16 -17.25 -8.73 -12.71
C GLU A 16 -16.54 -7.37 -12.67
N ALA A 17 -15.71 -7.12 -11.64
CA ALA A 17 -14.97 -5.88 -11.51
C ALA A 17 -13.99 -5.66 -12.67
N ILE A 18 -13.26 -6.70 -13.06
CA ILE A 18 -12.32 -6.69 -14.19
C ILE A 18 -13.08 -6.49 -15.50
N SER A 19 -14.19 -7.19 -15.70
CA SER A 19 -15.03 -7.04 -16.90
C SER A 19 -15.55 -5.62 -17.08
N LEU A 20 -16.05 -4.98 -16.00
CA LEU A 20 -16.48 -3.59 -16.02
C LEU A 20 -15.32 -2.64 -16.34
N LYS A 21 -14.13 -2.92 -15.80
CA LYS A 21 -12.94 -2.10 -16.08
C LYS A 21 -12.51 -2.21 -17.54
N GLN A 22 -12.58 -3.41 -18.14
CA GLN A 22 -12.32 -3.62 -19.57
C GLN A 22 -13.33 -2.88 -20.46
N GLU A 23 -14.62 -2.93 -20.10
CA GLU A 23 -15.69 -2.28 -20.85
C GLU A 23 -15.53 -0.76 -20.89
N HIS A 24 -15.14 -0.14 -19.75
CA HIS A 24 -15.09 1.31 -19.60
C HIS A 24 -13.67 1.90 -19.71
N GLY A 25 -12.61 1.09 -19.75
CA GLY A 25 -11.22 1.49 -19.94
C GLY A 25 -10.79 2.62 -18.98
N ASP A 26 -10.04 3.59 -19.49
CA ASP A 26 -9.51 4.74 -18.74
C ASP A 26 -10.60 5.64 -18.12
N SER A 27 -11.83 5.60 -18.62
CA SER A 27 -12.93 6.35 -18.05
C SER A 27 -13.42 5.82 -16.72
N ALA A 28 -13.07 4.57 -16.36
CA ALA A 28 -13.44 3.92 -15.11
C ALA A 28 -12.29 3.88 -14.11
N ARG A 29 -12.62 3.93 -12.81
CA ARG A 29 -11.69 3.71 -11.71
C ARG A 29 -12.28 2.78 -10.66
N PHE A 30 -11.44 1.91 -10.10
CA PHE A 30 -11.80 1.13 -8.93
C PHE A 30 -11.91 2.04 -7.71
N LEU A 31 -12.99 1.89 -6.97
CA LEU A 31 -13.25 2.58 -5.71
C LEU A 31 -13.07 1.58 -4.56
N ALA A 32 -11.98 1.76 -3.81
CA ALA A 32 -11.72 1.08 -2.53
C ALA A 32 -12.15 2.00 -1.37
N GLY A 33 -11.23 2.41 -0.51
CA GLY A 33 -11.53 3.30 0.62
C GLY A 33 -11.94 4.73 0.26
N GLY A 34 -11.71 5.16 -0.97
CA GLY A 34 -12.10 6.47 -1.50
C GLY A 34 -11.37 7.69 -0.92
N GLN A 35 -10.39 7.49 -0.02
CA GLN A 35 -9.79 8.60 0.76
C GLN A 35 -8.83 9.49 -0.06
N SER A 36 -8.35 9.02 -1.20
CA SER A 36 -7.61 9.82 -2.18
C SER A 36 -8.46 10.15 -3.40
N LEU A 37 -9.15 9.14 -3.95
CA LEU A 37 -9.92 9.27 -5.20
C LEU A 37 -11.07 10.30 -5.10
N LEU A 38 -11.91 10.20 -4.06
CA LEU A 38 -13.06 11.08 -3.94
C LEU A 38 -12.67 12.54 -3.65
N PRO A 39 -11.69 12.86 -2.80
CA PRO A 39 -11.13 14.21 -2.69
C PRO A 39 -10.62 14.77 -4.02
N ALA A 40 -9.85 13.98 -4.79
CA ALA A 40 -9.34 14.39 -6.10
C ALA A 40 -10.50 14.69 -7.10
N MET A 41 -11.53 13.86 -7.11
CA MET A 41 -12.72 14.08 -7.93
C MET A 41 -13.49 15.34 -7.49
N ASN A 42 -13.64 15.57 -6.17
CA ASN A 42 -14.28 16.77 -5.63
C ASN A 42 -13.51 18.05 -6.00
N MET A 43 -12.19 17.99 -6.02
CA MET A 43 -11.34 19.10 -6.50
C MET A 43 -11.26 19.18 -8.03
N ARG A 44 -11.85 18.22 -8.74
CA ARG A 44 -11.82 18.11 -10.22
C ARG A 44 -10.41 17.93 -10.82
N VAL A 45 -9.49 17.43 -10.03
CA VAL A 45 -8.15 17.03 -10.49
C VAL A 45 -8.23 15.71 -11.28
N GLY A 46 -9.07 14.76 -10.82
CA GLY A 46 -9.43 13.56 -11.55
C GLY A 46 -10.86 13.63 -12.07
N ARG A 47 -11.10 13.19 -13.30
CA ARG A 47 -12.43 13.07 -13.90
C ARG A 47 -12.60 11.66 -14.45
N PHE A 48 -13.51 10.91 -13.85
CA PHE A 48 -13.84 9.56 -14.27
C PHE A 48 -15.34 9.50 -14.51
N CYS A 49 -15.75 8.76 -15.55
CA CYS A 49 -17.16 8.60 -15.91
C CYS A 49 -17.82 7.44 -15.16
N MET A 50 -17.01 6.47 -14.69
CA MET A 50 -17.49 5.29 -13.98
C MET A 50 -16.65 5.03 -12.72
N LEU A 51 -17.32 4.79 -11.60
CA LEU A 51 -16.70 4.23 -10.40
C LEU A 51 -17.15 2.77 -10.20
N ILE A 52 -16.18 1.88 -10.13
CA ILE A 52 -16.37 0.45 -9.87
C ILE A 52 -16.04 0.21 -8.38
N ASP A 53 -17.07 0.14 -7.55
CA ASP A 53 -16.93 -0.03 -6.11
C ASP A 53 -16.65 -1.49 -5.76
N ILE A 54 -15.40 -1.77 -5.40
CA ILE A 54 -14.93 -3.12 -5.09
C ILE A 54 -15.14 -3.52 -3.62
N ASN A 55 -15.69 -2.66 -2.77
CA ASN A 55 -15.90 -2.94 -1.33
C ASN A 55 -16.86 -4.11 -1.02
N GLY A 56 -17.51 -4.70 -2.01
CA GLY A 56 -18.36 -5.89 -1.85
C GLY A 56 -17.65 -7.21 -2.14
N ILE A 57 -16.36 -7.19 -2.51
CA ILE A 57 -15.59 -8.38 -2.92
C ILE A 57 -14.82 -8.90 -1.71
N GLU A 58 -15.38 -9.90 -1.01
CA GLU A 58 -14.86 -10.41 0.27
C GLU A 58 -13.43 -10.97 0.15
N GLU A 59 -13.09 -11.60 -0.97
CA GLU A 59 -11.75 -12.18 -1.22
C GLU A 59 -10.62 -11.16 -1.24
N LEU A 60 -10.93 -9.86 -1.34
CA LEU A 60 -9.98 -8.75 -1.29
C LEU A 60 -9.71 -8.26 0.14
N GLU A 61 -10.35 -8.80 1.16
CA GLU A 61 -10.21 -8.37 2.55
C GLU A 61 -9.61 -9.50 3.40
N GLY A 62 -8.89 -9.12 4.45
CA GLY A 62 -8.38 -10.06 5.45
C GLY A 62 -6.86 -10.05 5.58
N ILE A 63 -6.41 -10.65 6.68
CA ILE A 63 -5.00 -10.83 7.02
C ILE A 63 -4.81 -12.27 7.43
N SER A 64 -3.86 -12.94 6.80
CA SER A 64 -3.48 -14.32 7.13
C SER A 64 -1.98 -14.49 7.13
N GLU A 65 -1.50 -15.51 7.83
CA GLU A 65 -0.14 -15.98 7.74
C GLU A 65 -0.17 -17.45 7.37
N ASP A 66 0.61 -17.84 6.38
CA ASP A 66 0.80 -19.23 5.97
C ASP A 66 2.22 -19.43 5.44
N GLN A 67 2.87 -20.49 5.92
CA GLN A 67 4.21 -20.92 5.48
C GLN A 67 5.27 -19.80 5.45
N GLY A 68 5.26 -18.93 6.45
CA GLY A 68 6.24 -17.82 6.55
C GLY A 68 5.91 -16.62 5.67
N THR A 69 4.68 -16.52 5.16
CA THR A 69 4.19 -15.41 4.35
C THR A 69 2.96 -14.79 4.99
N VAL A 70 3.00 -13.49 5.27
CA VAL A 70 1.85 -12.69 5.67
C VAL A 70 1.16 -12.15 4.42
N ARG A 71 -0.10 -12.46 4.23
CA ARG A 71 -0.94 -11.97 3.14
C ARG A 71 -1.94 -10.96 3.67
N ILE A 72 -1.98 -9.77 3.08
CA ILE A 72 -2.91 -8.69 3.41
C ILE A 72 -3.73 -8.35 2.18
N GLY A 73 -5.04 -8.57 2.24
CA GLY A 73 -5.96 -8.24 1.17
C GLY A 73 -6.01 -6.74 0.89
N ALA A 74 -6.16 -6.35 -0.37
CA ALA A 74 -6.09 -4.94 -0.78
C ALA A 74 -7.18 -4.06 -0.16
N LEU A 75 -8.35 -4.61 0.19
CA LEU A 75 -9.44 -3.89 0.85
C LEU A 75 -9.33 -3.87 2.37
N THR A 76 -8.34 -4.55 2.96
CA THR A 76 -8.10 -4.51 4.40
C THR A 76 -7.90 -3.07 4.85
N ARG A 77 -8.71 -2.64 5.83
CA ARG A 77 -8.65 -1.26 6.33
C ARG A 77 -7.33 -1.01 7.04
N THR A 78 -6.77 0.18 6.85
CA THR A 78 -5.53 0.60 7.51
C THR A 78 -5.62 0.39 9.03
N GLN A 79 -6.77 0.70 9.63
CA GLN A 79 -6.99 0.51 11.06
C GLN A 79 -6.97 -0.98 11.47
N ALA A 80 -7.46 -1.89 10.62
CA ALA A 80 -7.43 -3.33 10.87
C ALA A 80 -5.99 -3.88 10.81
N VAL A 81 -5.17 -3.39 9.88
CA VAL A 81 -3.73 -3.73 9.83
C VAL A 81 -3.04 -3.38 11.15
N GLY A 82 -3.31 -2.19 11.70
CA GLY A 82 -2.71 -1.74 12.97
C GLY A 82 -3.19 -2.51 14.22
N LYS A 83 -4.34 -3.17 14.15
CA LYS A 83 -4.92 -3.98 15.25
C LYS A 83 -4.61 -5.47 15.13
N SER A 84 -3.98 -5.90 14.04
CA SER A 84 -3.72 -7.31 13.76
C SER A 84 -2.56 -7.85 14.60
N GLU A 85 -2.80 -8.92 15.36
CA GLU A 85 -1.77 -9.65 16.10
C GLU A 85 -0.77 -10.33 15.13
N ILE A 86 -1.24 -10.81 13.97
CA ILE A 86 -0.38 -11.37 12.91
C ILE A 86 0.60 -10.31 12.42
N VAL A 87 0.11 -9.10 12.11
CA VAL A 87 0.97 -8.00 11.67
C VAL A 87 1.97 -7.59 12.76
N ALA A 88 1.50 -7.47 14.00
CA ALA A 88 2.35 -7.08 15.13
C ALA A 88 3.50 -8.07 15.39
N SER A 89 3.24 -9.37 15.23
CA SER A 89 4.23 -10.43 15.46
C SER A 89 5.10 -10.71 14.24
N CYS A 90 4.51 -10.77 13.04
CA CYS A 90 5.20 -11.24 11.84
C CYS A 90 5.83 -10.12 10.99
N THR A 91 5.27 -8.90 11.06
CA THR A 91 5.73 -7.75 10.25
C THR A 91 5.65 -6.46 11.08
N PRO A 92 6.41 -6.33 12.17
CA PRO A 92 6.25 -5.25 13.16
C PRO A 92 6.43 -3.84 12.58
N LEU A 93 7.15 -3.70 11.48
CA LEU A 93 7.29 -2.42 10.78
C LEU A 93 5.94 -1.89 10.28
N LEU A 94 5.06 -2.76 9.75
CA LEU A 94 3.72 -2.34 9.32
C LEU A 94 2.89 -1.79 10.48
N ALA A 95 2.94 -2.44 11.65
CA ALA A 95 2.23 -1.96 12.84
C ALA A 95 2.71 -0.56 13.25
N LYS A 96 4.03 -0.28 13.14
CA LYS A 96 4.62 1.04 13.42
C LYS A 96 4.16 2.11 12.43
N CYS A 97 4.00 1.77 11.14
CA CYS A 97 3.56 2.71 10.12
C CYS A 97 2.17 3.27 10.41
N VAL A 98 1.23 2.46 10.92
CA VAL A 98 -0.16 2.87 11.15
C VAL A 98 -0.28 4.08 12.06
N GLU A 99 0.64 4.25 13.00
CA GLU A 99 0.62 5.38 13.95
C GLU A 99 0.81 6.74 13.25
N HIS A 100 1.48 6.73 12.11
CA HIS A 100 1.78 7.91 11.29
C HIS A 100 0.70 8.19 10.25
N ILE A 101 0.04 7.15 9.73
CA ILE A 101 -0.92 7.28 8.63
C ILE A 101 -2.15 8.08 9.07
N SER A 102 -2.21 9.34 8.64
CA SER A 102 -3.38 10.21 8.70
C SER A 102 -4.12 10.22 10.06
N HIS A 103 -5.42 10.45 10.05
CA HIS A 103 -6.29 10.48 11.22
C HIS A 103 -7.13 9.20 11.37
N PRO A 104 -7.62 8.84 12.58
CA PRO A 104 -8.42 7.64 12.78
C PRO A 104 -9.59 7.49 11.81
N ALA A 105 -10.33 8.56 11.53
CA ALA A 105 -11.45 8.55 10.58
C ALA A 105 -11.03 8.16 9.15
N ILE A 106 -9.84 8.54 8.73
CA ILE A 106 -9.28 8.15 7.42
C ILE A 106 -8.85 6.68 7.45
N ARG A 107 -8.24 6.21 8.54
CA ARG A 107 -7.80 4.82 8.69
C ARG A 107 -8.94 3.80 8.74
N GLU A 108 -10.11 4.20 9.24
CA GLU A 108 -11.31 3.36 9.26
C GLU A 108 -11.90 3.11 7.85
N LEU A 109 -11.68 4.03 6.91
CA LEU A 109 -12.19 3.95 5.55
C LEU A 109 -11.10 3.59 4.53
N GLY A 110 -9.91 4.15 4.70
CA GLY A 110 -8.76 3.91 3.85
C GLY A 110 -8.32 2.45 3.88
N THR A 111 -7.98 1.91 2.71
CA THR A 111 -7.54 0.52 2.55
C THR A 111 -6.04 0.45 2.30
N PHE A 112 -5.44 -0.65 2.74
CA PHE A 112 -4.02 -0.92 2.55
C PHE A 112 -3.64 -0.87 1.07
N GLY A 113 -4.31 -1.68 0.23
CA GLY A 113 -4.06 -1.73 -1.20
C GLY A 113 -4.39 -0.43 -1.92
N GLY A 114 -5.42 0.31 -1.48
CA GLY A 114 -5.76 1.60 -2.06
C GLY A 114 -4.62 2.61 -1.94
N SER A 115 -3.94 2.66 -0.79
CA SER A 115 -2.76 3.51 -0.60
C SER A 115 -1.54 3.02 -1.40
N VAL A 116 -1.33 1.70 -1.45
CA VAL A 116 -0.25 1.09 -2.26
C VAL A 116 -0.41 1.42 -3.75
N VAL A 117 -1.63 1.27 -4.30
CA VAL A 117 -1.92 1.57 -5.72
C VAL A 117 -1.92 3.08 -6.01
N GLN A 118 -2.30 3.92 -5.04
CA GLN A 118 -2.23 5.36 -5.18
C GLN A 118 -0.80 5.84 -5.45
N ALA A 119 0.20 5.10 -4.94
CA ALA A 119 1.62 5.35 -5.17
C ALA A 119 2.04 6.80 -4.88
N ASP A 120 1.45 7.42 -3.84
CA ASP A 120 1.88 8.73 -3.38
C ASP A 120 3.30 8.60 -2.81
N PRO A 121 4.30 9.35 -3.32
CA PRO A 121 5.67 9.25 -2.87
C PRO A 121 5.89 9.69 -1.42
N ALA A 122 4.93 10.38 -0.82
CA ALA A 122 4.95 10.80 0.59
C ALA A 122 4.17 9.87 1.52
N ALA A 123 3.65 8.74 0.99
CA ALA A 123 2.88 7.79 1.78
C ALA A 123 3.77 6.69 2.38
N GLU A 124 3.39 6.21 3.54
CA GLU A 124 4.11 5.23 4.36
C GLU A 124 4.01 3.81 3.78
N TRP A 125 2.81 3.40 3.31
CA TRP A 125 2.59 2.03 2.81
C TRP A 125 3.46 1.65 1.61
N PRO A 126 3.64 2.52 0.58
CA PRO A 126 4.59 2.24 -0.50
C PRO A 126 6.02 2.01 -0.01
N ALA A 127 6.49 2.81 0.95
CA ALA A 127 7.83 2.66 1.52
C ALA A 127 7.94 1.37 2.36
N ALA A 128 6.89 1.01 3.12
CA ALA A 128 6.84 -0.23 3.88
C ALA A 128 6.90 -1.46 2.98
N CYS A 129 6.17 -1.46 1.87
CA CYS A 129 6.25 -2.54 0.89
C CYS A 129 7.68 -2.70 0.34
N LEU A 130 8.35 -1.59 0.06
CA LEU A 130 9.73 -1.61 -0.45
C LEU A 130 10.73 -2.08 0.63
N ALA A 131 10.59 -1.61 1.88
CA ALA A 131 11.47 -2.01 2.99
C ALA A 131 11.37 -3.50 3.31
N LEU A 132 10.19 -4.08 3.15
CA LEU A 132 9.88 -5.47 3.51
C LEU A 132 9.96 -6.45 2.33
N ASP A 133 10.45 -6.03 1.16
CA ASP A 133 10.51 -6.83 -0.07
C ASP A 133 9.16 -7.49 -0.40
N ALA A 134 8.09 -6.70 -0.32
CA ALA A 134 6.75 -7.17 -0.55
C ALA A 134 6.52 -7.61 -2.01
N LYS A 135 5.57 -8.52 -2.20
CA LYS A 135 5.03 -8.91 -3.51
C LYS A 135 3.60 -8.41 -3.64
N MET A 136 3.34 -7.64 -4.67
CA MET A 136 2.02 -7.17 -5.05
C MET A 136 1.36 -8.20 -5.96
N ILE A 137 0.24 -8.74 -5.53
CA ILE A 137 -0.51 -9.74 -6.32
C ILE A 137 -1.57 -9.01 -7.12
N ALA A 138 -1.33 -8.90 -8.41
CA ALA A 138 -2.23 -8.27 -9.38
C ALA A 138 -3.09 -9.33 -10.07
N VAL A 139 -4.36 -9.02 -10.28
CA VAL A 139 -5.31 -9.87 -11.01
C VAL A 139 -5.91 -9.07 -12.16
N GLY A 140 -5.89 -9.67 -13.35
CA GLY A 140 -6.44 -9.09 -14.56
C GLY A 140 -7.00 -10.16 -15.48
N PRO A 141 -7.35 -9.80 -16.74
CA PRO A 141 -7.91 -10.76 -17.71
C PRO A 141 -7.00 -11.94 -18.03
N ALA A 142 -5.69 -11.74 -17.92
CA ALA A 142 -4.69 -12.79 -18.16
C ALA A 142 -4.47 -13.72 -16.93
N GLY A 143 -5.17 -13.46 -15.83
CA GLY A 143 -5.02 -14.17 -14.56
C GLY A 143 -4.24 -13.38 -13.53
N GLU A 144 -3.65 -14.09 -12.57
CA GLU A 144 -2.89 -13.53 -11.47
C GLU A 144 -1.40 -13.45 -11.81
N ARG A 145 -0.73 -12.38 -11.36
CA ARG A 145 0.72 -12.26 -11.39
C ARG A 145 1.27 -11.53 -10.16
N ALA A 146 2.48 -11.91 -9.75
CA ALA A 146 3.19 -11.24 -8.67
C ALA A 146 4.16 -10.20 -9.25
N ILE A 147 4.24 -9.05 -8.58
CA ILE A 147 5.15 -7.95 -8.91
C ILE A 147 5.94 -7.59 -7.65
N ASP A 148 7.26 -7.65 -7.71
CA ASP A 148 8.11 -7.26 -6.58
C ASP A 148 8.00 -5.75 -6.30
N ALA A 149 8.01 -5.35 -5.03
CA ALA A 149 7.91 -3.95 -4.61
C ALA A 149 8.95 -3.05 -5.28
N GLY A 150 10.17 -3.55 -5.48
CA GLY A 150 11.24 -2.82 -6.17
C GLY A 150 10.94 -2.47 -7.63
N SER A 151 10.01 -3.18 -8.26
CA SER A 151 9.58 -2.98 -9.64
C SER A 151 8.19 -2.38 -9.77
N PHE A 152 7.46 -2.24 -8.67
CA PHE A 152 6.06 -1.85 -8.68
C PHE A 152 5.86 -0.35 -8.89
N TYR A 153 6.63 0.50 -8.20
CA TYR A 153 6.51 1.96 -8.29
C TYR A 153 7.33 2.52 -9.45
N LYS A 154 6.67 3.23 -10.37
CA LYS A 154 7.31 3.77 -11.59
C LYS A 154 7.62 5.26 -11.52
N GLY A 155 6.86 6.02 -10.75
CA GLY A 155 6.98 7.46 -10.59
C GLY A 155 5.83 8.04 -9.78
N TYR A 156 5.61 9.34 -9.87
CA TYR A 156 4.51 10.02 -9.18
C TYR A 156 3.16 9.41 -9.54
N PHE A 157 2.49 8.79 -8.55
CA PHE A 157 1.16 8.19 -8.71
C PHE A 157 1.09 7.14 -9.82
N GLU A 158 2.21 6.47 -10.11
CA GLU A 158 2.34 5.50 -11.19
C GLU A 158 2.87 4.16 -10.68
N THR A 159 2.18 3.08 -11.07
CA THR A 159 2.53 1.71 -10.70
C THR A 159 2.75 0.84 -11.94
N ALA A 160 3.23 -0.39 -11.73
CA ALA A 160 3.39 -1.40 -12.76
C ALA A 160 2.11 -2.20 -13.07
N LEU A 161 0.96 -1.86 -12.46
CA LEU A 161 -0.32 -2.45 -12.82
C LEU A 161 -0.69 -2.05 -14.24
N ALA A 162 -1.18 -3.00 -15.01
CA ALA A 162 -1.83 -2.70 -16.27
C ALA A 162 -3.17 -2.00 -16.02
N GLU A 163 -3.71 -1.35 -17.04
CA GLU A 163 -4.93 -0.56 -16.93
C GLU A 163 -6.13 -1.37 -16.43
N ASP A 164 -6.22 -2.63 -16.85
CA ASP A 164 -7.29 -3.57 -16.54
C ASP A 164 -6.93 -4.55 -15.40
N GLU A 165 -5.86 -4.28 -14.66
CA GLU A 165 -5.47 -5.04 -13.47
C GLU A 165 -5.94 -4.38 -12.18
N LEU A 166 -6.26 -5.23 -11.21
CA LEU A 166 -6.60 -4.86 -9.84
C LEU A 166 -5.58 -5.49 -8.89
N LEU A 167 -5.11 -4.73 -7.90
CA LEU A 167 -4.31 -5.28 -6.81
C LEU A 167 -5.22 -6.08 -5.88
N ALA A 168 -5.01 -7.40 -5.80
CA ALA A 168 -5.82 -8.28 -4.97
C ALA A 168 -5.32 -8.34 -3.53
N CYS A 169 -4.02 -8.51 -3.34
CA CYS A 169 -3.39 -8.53 -2.02
C CYS A 169 -1.91 -8.16 -2.10
N ILE A 170 -1.30 -8.01 -0.94
CA ILE A 170 0.15 -7.82 -0.80
C ILE A 170 0.67 -8.91 0.14
N GLU A 171 1.77 -9.54 -0.28
CA GLU A 171 2.45 -10.59 0.46
C GLU A 171 3.77 -10.08 1.03
N PHE A 172 4.05 -10.44 2.27
CA PHE A 172 5.26 -10.08 2.99
C PHE A 172 5.93 -11.33 3.56
N PRO A 173 7.25 -11.47 3.47
CA PRO A 173 7.94 -12.49 4.23
C PRO A 173 7.78 -12.21 5.74
N VAL A 174 7.52 -13.25 6.54
CA VAL A 174 7.60 -13.15 8.00
C VAL A 174 9.00 -12.69 8.38
N GLN A 175 9.08 -11.69 9.23
CA GLN A 175 10.35 -11.12 9.64
C GLN A 175 11.03 -12.02 10.68
N PRO A 176 12.37 -12.13 10.68
CA PRO A 176 13.09 -12.98 11.61
C PRO A 176 12.92 -12.51 13.07
N ASP A 177 13.12 -13.45 14.00
CA ASP A 177 13.12 -13.16 15.43
C ASP A 177 14.20 -12.13 15.79
N GLY A 178 13.85 -11.25 16.72
CA GLY A 178 14.79 -10.23 17.20
C GLY A 178 14.86 -8.97 16.34
N VAL A 179 14.14 -8.91 15.21
CA VAL A 179 14.10 -7.70 14.40
C VAL A 179 13.59 -6.50 15.22
N ARG A 180 14.24 -5.36 15.03
CA ARG A 180 13.81 -4.06 15.56
C ARG A 180 13.36 -3.21 14.40
N ALA A 181 12.18 -2.62 14.53
CA ALA A 181 11.57 -1.79 13.50
C ALA A 181 11.28 -0.38 14.04
N VAL A 182 11.47 0.61 13.19
CA VAL A 182 11.17 2.00 13.49
C VAL A 182 10.57 2.67 12.27
N ALA A 183 9.56 3.52 12.50
CA ALA A 183 8.98 4.42 11.52
C ALA A 183 9.15 5.84 12.06
N LEU A 184 9.76 6.71 11.27
CA LEU A 184 9.97 8.12 11.62
C LEU A 184 9.60 8.97 10.43
N GLU A 185 8.93 10.08 10.72
CA GLU A 185 8.60 11.07 9.69
C GLU A 185 8.67 12.49 10.24
N GLN A 186 8.97 13.41 9.37
CA GLN A 186 8.85 14.84 9.62
C GLN A 186 7.58 15.34 8.92
N VAL A 187 6.66 15.88 9.67
CA VAL A 187 5.39 16.42 9.20
C VAL A 187 5.21 17.86 9.66
N ARG A 188 4.35 18.63 9.00
CA ARG A 188 3.95 19.97 9.47
C ARG A 188 2.99 19.88 10.65
N ARG A 189 2.05 18.94 10.58
CA ARG A 189 1.04 18.66 11.61
C ARG A 189 0.84 17.16 11.66
N ARG A 190 0.53 16.62 12.83
CA ARG A 190 0.19 15.20 12.98
C ARG A 190 -0.96 14.83 12.04
N GLY A 191 -0.74 13.80 11.22
CA GLY A 191 -1.70 13.29 10.25
C GLY A 191 -1.64 13.94 8.86
N ASP A 192 -0.76 14.94 8.63
CA ASP A 192 -0.43 15.43 7.29
C ASP A 192 0.48 14.42 6.58
N PHE A 193 0.58 14.52 5.27
CA PHE A 193 1.62 13.81 4.50
C PHE A 193 3.02 14.22 4.94
N ALA A 194 3.93 13.26 4.94
CA ALA A 194 5.32 13.50 5.31
C ALA A 194 6.01 14.49 4.36
N ILE A 195 6.82 15.39 4.93
CA ILE A 195 7.83 16.13 4.17
C ILE A 195 8.93 15.15 3.77
N VAL A 196 9.33 14.29 4.72
CA VAL A 196 10.27 13.20 4.53
C VAL A 196 10.04 12.17 5.65
N GLY A 197 10.21 10.90 5.33
CA GLY A 197 10.16 9.84 6.32
C GLY A 197 11.11 8.70 5.99
N VAL A 198 11.37 7.86 7.00
CA VAL A 198 12.15 6.65 6.89
C VAL A 198 11.48 5.51 7.65
N LEU A 199 11.42 4.39 7.01
CA LEU A 199 11.05 3.11 7.59
C LEU A 199 12.30 2.25 7.64
N ALA A 200 12.65 1.81 8.83
CA ALA A 200 13.87 1.03 9.02
C ALA A 200 13.61 -0.19 9.89
N GLN A 201 14.33 -1.26 9.58
CA GLN A 201 14.41 -2.43 10.44
C GLN A 201 15.79 -3.08 10.35
N ALA A 202 16.19 -3.76 11.42
CA ALA A 202 17.40 -4.55 11.48
C ALA A 202 17.37 -5.48 12.68
N ILE A 203 18.27 -6.46 12.72
CA ILE A 203 18.57 -7.25 13.91
C ILE A 203 19.84 -6.67 14.52
N PRO A 204 19.83 -6.19 15.79
CA PRO A 204 21.03 -5.71 16.47
C PRO A 204 22.07 -6.83 16.64
N GLY A 205 23.26 -6.65 16.08
CA GLY A 205 24.39 -7.57 16.26
C GLY A 205 25.20 -7.26 17.52
N PRO A 206 26.09 -8.19 17.97
CA PRO A 206 26.84 -8.07 19.22
C PRO A 206 27.88 -6.93 19.21
N ASP A 207 28.41 -6.55 18.06
CA ASP A 207 29.47 -5.54 17.91
C ASP A 207 28.94 -4.15 17.50
N GLY A 208 27.63 -3.88 17.72
CA GLY A 208 26.99 -2.66 17.29
C GLY A 208 26.71 -2.59 15.79
N LYS A 209 27.04 -3.62 15.03
CA LYS A 209 26.66 -3.79 13.65
C LYS A 209 25.20 -4.21 13.53
N LEU A 210 24.60 -3.96 12.38
CA LEU A 210 23.25 -4.38 12.09
C LEU A 210 23.28 -5.61 11.18
N GLN A 211 22.40 -6.57 11.46
CA GLN A 211 22.16 -7.70 10.58
C GLN A 211 20.88 -7.44 9.81
N GLU A 212 20.90 -7.74 8.51
CA GLU A 212 19.77 -7.53 7.59
C GLU A 212 19.14 -6.14 7.68
N PRO A 213 19.95 -5.05 7.69
CA PRO A 213 19.41 -3.71 7.76
C PRO A 213 18.61 -3.38 6.51
N ARG A 214 17.47 -2.73 6.67
CA ARG A 214 16.58 -2.29 5.59
C ARG A 214 16.14 -0.86 5.85
N PHE A 215 16.32 0.02 4.87
CA PHE A 215 15.98 1.43 4.96
C PHE A 215 15.23 1.88 3.72
N ALA A 216 13.95 2.16 3.87
CA ALA A 216 13.16 2.77 2.80
C ALA A 216 12.75 4.19 3.21
N PHE A 217 12.94 5.12 2.29
CA PHE A 217 12.62 6.54 2.46
C PHE A 217 11.42 6.90 1.60
N PHE A 218 10.63 7.85 2.08
CA PHE A 218 9.50 8.45 1.37
C PHE A 218 9.52 9.98 1.51
N GLY A 219 8.90 10.67 0.57
CA GLY A 219 8.96 12.13 0.47
C GLY A 219 10.27 12.68 -0.12
N LEU A 220 11.23 11.84 -0.53
CA LEU A 220 12.52 12.26 -1.07
C LEU A 220 12.58 12.33 -2.60
N ALA A 221 11.79 11.50 -3.28
CA ALA A 221 11.83 11.31 -4.72
C ALA A 221 10.41 11.15 -5.28
N ASP A 222 10.28 10.82 -6.55
CA ASP A 222 9.01 10.55 -7.23
C ASP A 222 8.34 9.22 -6.81
N ARG A 223 9.01 8.42 -5.98
CA ARG A 223 8.59 7.12 -5.45
C ARG A 223 9.37 6.79 -4.19
N PRO A 224 8.98 5.77 -3.41
CA PRO A 224 9.78 5.32 -2.27
C PRO A 224 11.15 4.81 -2.75
N VAL A 225 12.18 5.07 -1.96
CA VAL A 225 13.58 4.75 -2.28
C VAL A 225 14.19 3.90 -1.19
N ARG A 226 14.80 2.78 -1.57
CA ARG A 226 15.63 1.96 -0.68
C ARG A 226 17.11 2.23 -0.92
N LEU A 227 17.87 2.46 0.13
CA LEU A 227 19.29 2.80 0.06
C LEU A 227 20.17 1.56 0.37
N ALA A 228 20.21 0.61 -0.57
CA ALA A 228 20.96 -0.63 -0.43
C ALA A 228 22.48 -0.44 -0.19
N GLU A 229 23.05 0.69 -0.60
CA GLU A 229 24.44 1.02 -0.30
C GLU A 229 24.64 1.36 1.17
N VAL A 230 23.69 2.08 1.77
CA VAL A 230 23.72 2.38 3.21
C VAL A 230 23.53 1.10 4.02
N GLU A 231 22.60 0.23 3.61
CA GLU A 231 22.37 -1.08 4.24
C GLU A 231 23.66 -1.88 4.33
N ARG A 232 24.34 -2.08 3.20
CA ARG A 232 25.63 -2.80 3.13
C ARG A 232 26.76 -2.18 3.95
N HIS A 233 26.72 -0.86 4.18
CA HIS A 233 27.74 -0.19 4.98
C HIS A 233 27.54 -0.39 6.48
N LEU A 234 26.30 -0.69 6.91
CA LEU A 234 25.93 -0.88 8.31
C LEU A 234 25.99 -2.35 8.77
N GLU A 235 26.12 -3.31 7.86
CA GLU A 235 26.42 -4.72 8.12
C GLU A 235 27.89 -4.88 8.57
#